data_e290521279ade62117c5848f228557fb
#
_entry.id   e290521279ade62117c5848f228557fb
#
_cell.length_a   1.000
_cell.length_b   1.000
_cell.length_c   1.000
_cell.angle_alpha   90.00
_cell.angle_beta   90.00
_cell.angle_gamma   90.00
#
_symmetry.space_group_name_H-M   'P 1'
#
loop_
_entity.id
_entity.type
_entity.pdbx_description
1 polymer ?
#
loop_
_entity_poly.entity_id
_entity_poly.type
_entity_poly.pdbx_seq_one_letter_code
_entity_poly.pdbx_strand_id
1 'polypeptide(L)'
;MELKKASALTHVLMHQHGLSRGWTFRWQNKKRALGTCNYAWREIRLSKWYVELNDLAEVKDTILHELAHALAYERYGSRSIGHGALWKKVCREIGAVPKACSKTNLNSPKNHHKYIDTCCGVTYKKHRLRKNRTYSCPKCHVNLFVSEKQKKIDRATKALVNEIFSA
;
A
#
# COMPACT_ATOMS: atom_id res chain seq x y z
N MET A 1 -8.78 -4.47 -14.57
CA MET A 1 -9.91 -3.65 -15.11
C MET A 1 -9.39 -2.34 -15.68
N GLU A 2 -10.02 -1.78 -16.72
CA GLU A 2 -9.63 -0.46 -17.26
C GLU A 2 -10.03 0.69 -16.31
N LEU A 3 -9.15 1.69 -16.17
CA LEU A 3 -9.39 2.83 -15.27
C LEU A 3 -10.65 3.63 -15.66
N LYS A 4 -10.93 3.81 -16.96
CA LYS A 4 -12.14 4.51 -17.43
C LYS A 4 -13.42 3.80 -16.98
N LYS A 5 -13.46 2.48 -17.12
CA LYS A 5 -14.60 1.65 -16.67
C LYS A 5 -14.78 1.71 -15.16
N ALA A 6 -13.69 1.64 -14.38
CA ALA A 6 -13.75 1.76 -12.93
C ALA A 6 -14.24 3.14 -12.47
N SER A 7 -13.79 4.21 -13.14
CA SER A 7 -14.27 5.57 -12.86
C SER A 7 -15.76 5.70 -13.12
N ALA A 8 -16.23 5.24 -14.29
CA ALA A 8 -17.65 5.27 -14.65
C ALA A 8 -18.50 4.48 -13.62
N LEU A 9 -18.07 3.26 -13.27
CA LEU A 9 -18.74 2.43 -12.27
C LEU A 9 -18.80 3.13 -10.92
N THR A 10 -17.72 3.78 -10.49
CA THR A 10 -17.68 4.52 -9.23
C THR A 10 -18.70 5.65 -9.21
N HIS A 11 -18.77 6.44 -10.27
CA HIS A 11 -19.76 7.54 -10.38
C HIS A 11 -21.20 7.03 -10.40
N VAL A 12 -21.47 5.94 -11.12
CA VAL A 12 -22.80 5.31 -11.14
C VAL A 12 -23.19 4.86 -9.73
N LEU A 13 -22.33 4.16 -9.02
CA LEU A 13 -22.59 3.69 -7.67
C LEU A 13 -22.71 4.85 -6.66
N MET A 14 -21.90 5.88 -6.77
CA MET A 14 -22.04 7.10 -5.97
C MET A 14 -23.42 7.76 -6.19
N HIS A 15 -23.86 7.84 -7.42
CA HIS A 15 -25.18 8.39 -7.75
C HIS A 15 -26.32 7.53 -7.19
N GLN A 16 -26.27 6.21 -7.41
CA GLN A 16 -27.26 5.26 -6.91
C GLN A 16 -27.45 5.33 -5.37
N HIS A 17 -26.37 5.58 -4.66
CA HIS A 17 -26.37 5.67 -3.19
C HIS A 17 -26.42 7.11 -2.65
N GLY A 18 -26.72 8.10 -3.49
CA GLY A 18 -26.95 9.50 -3.06
C GLY A 18 -25.73 10.28 -2.65
N LEU A 19 -24.51 9.79 -2.99
CA LEU A 19 -23.26 10.47 -2.65
C LEU A 19 -22.78 11.49 -3.67
N SER A 20 -23.40 11.56 -4.86
CA SER A 20 -22.95 12.43 -5.96
C SER A 20 -23.00 13.94 -5.66
N ARG A 21 -23.77 14.38 -4.68
CA ARG A 21 -23.94 15.79 -4.29
C ARG A 21 -23.08 16.22 -3.11
N GLY A 22 -22.08 15.56 -2.75
CA GLY A 22 -21.27 15.97 -1.57
C GLY A 22 -19.95 15.24 -1.46
N TRP A 23 -19.78 14.21 -2.28
CA TRP A 23 -18.57 13.41 -2.33
C TRP A 23 -17.97 13.43 -3.71
N THR A 24 -16.64 13.41 -3.80
CA THR A 24 -15.90 13.36 -5.06
C THR A 24 -15.11 12.05 -5.17
N PHE A 25 -14.88 11.63 -6.42
CA PHE A 25 -14.00 10.51 -6.71
C PHE A 25 -12.65 11.01 -7.20
N ARG A 26 -11.55 10.40 -6.68
CA ARG A 26 -10.19 10.67 -7.15
C ARG A 26 -9.34 9.42 -7.26
N TRP A 27 -8.38 9.45 -8.15
CA TRP A 27 -7.35 8.42 -8.26
C TRP A 27 -6.23 8.64 -7.23
N GLN A 28 -5.66 7.55 -6.72
CA GLN A 28 -4.45 7.58 -5.91
C GLN A 28 -3.40 6.58 -6.44
N ASN A 29 -2.13 6.86 -6.17
CA ASN A 29 -1.00 5.99 -6.55
C ASN A 29 -0.47 5.16 -5.37
N LYS A 30 -1.27 4.94 -4.34
CA LYS A 30 -0.89 4.12 -3.17
C LYS A 30 -0.80 2.65 -3.57
N LYS A 31 0.33 2.01 -3.25
CA LYS A 31 0.57 0.58 -3.51
C LYS A 31 0.15 -0.34 -2.36
N ARG A 32 -0.30 0.19 -1.23
CA ARG A 32 -0.69 -0.57 -0.03
C ARG A 32 -2.15 -0.41 0.39
N ALA A 33 -2.92 0.31 -0.38
CA ALA A 33 -4.34 0.50 -0.14
C ALA A 33 -5.08 0.43 -1.48
N LEU A 34 -6.12 -0.38 -1.56
CA LEU A 34 -6.96 -0.52 -2.75
C LEU A 34 -7.79 0.72 -2.98
N GLY A 35 -8.44 1.19 -1.92
CA GLY A 35 -9.20 2.40 -1.85
C GLY A 35 -8.94 3.13 -0.53
N THR A 36 -9.46 4.31 -0.40
CA THR A 36 -9.52 5.09 0.85
C THR A 36 -10.69 6.05 0.82
N CYS A 37 -11.43 6.13 1.92
CA CYS A 37 -12.44 7.15 2.17
C CYS A 37 -11.81 8.28 3.01
N ASN A 38 -11.81 9.49 2.49
CA ASN A 38 -11.36 10.68 3.22
C ASN A 38 -12.56 11.51 3.67
N TYR A 39 -12.86 11.46 4.94
CA TYR A 39 -14.02 12.13 5.52
C TYR A 39 -13.92 13.66 5.53
N ALA A 40 -12.73 14.20 5.78
CA ALA A 40 -12.51 15.64 5.87
C ALA A 40 -12.74 16.35 4.52
N TRP A 41 -12.31 15.71 3.44
CA TRP A 41 -12.46 16.25 2.09
C TRP A 41 -13.62 15.64 1.30
N ARG A 42 -14.35 14.71 1.92
CA ARG A 42 -15.45 13.97 1.28
C ARG A 42 -15.02 13.36 -0.06
N GLU A 43 -13.94 12.61 -0.01
CA GLU A 43 -13.35 11.98 -1.20
C GLU A 43 -13.28 10.46 -1.06
N ILE A 44 -13.72 9.78 -2.10
CA ILE A 44 -13.50 8.36 -2.33
C ILE A 44 -12.33 8.23 -3.29
N ARG A 45 -11.31 7.46 -2.93
CA ARG A 45 -10.12 7.28 -3.75
C ARG A 45 -9.89 5.81 -4.04
N LEU A 46 -9.52 5.48 -5.29
CA LEU A 46 -9.09 4.14 -5.69
C LEU A 46 -7.65 4.17 -6.17
N SER A 47 -6.92 3.11 -5.85
CA SER A 47 -5.57 2.92 -6.36
C SER A 47 -5.60 2.48 -7.81
N LYS A 48 -4.94 3.26 -8.71
CA LYS A 48 -4.77 2.88 -10.12
C LYS A 48 -4.16 1.49 -10.26
N TRP A 49 -3.12 1.20 -9.47
CA TRP A 49 -2.41 -0.08 -9.50
C TRP A 49 -3.32 -1.28 -9.21
N TYR A 50 -4.18 -1.17 -8.18
CA TYR A 50 -5.08 -2.27 -7.84
C TYR A 50 -6.19 -2.44 -8.87
N VAL A 51 -6.72 -1.36 -9.41
CA VAL A 51 -7.76 -1.42 -10.44
C VAL A 51 -7.24 -2.08 -11.72
N GLU A 52 -6.02 -1.73 -12.17
CA GLU A 52 -5.42 -2.32 -13.36
C GLU A 52 -5.09 -3.80 -13.22
N LEU A 53 -4.73 -4.26 -12.01
CA LEU A 53 -4.29 -5.62 -11.72
C LEU A 53 -5.45 -6.58 -11.38
N ASN A 54 -6.64 -6.07 -11.06
CA ASN A 54 -7.76 -6.88 -10.60
C ASN A 54 -8.97 -6.80 -11.53
N ASP A 55 -9.87 -7.76 -11.40
CA ASP A 55 -11.08 -7.87 -12.21
C ASP A 55 -12.20 -6.92 -11.77
N LEU A 56 -13.34 -7.01 -12.45
CA LEU A 56 -14.50 -6.19 -12.18
C LEU A 56 -15.10 -6.47 -10.78
N ALA A 57 -15.15 -7.73 -10.38
CA ALA A 57 -15.80 -8.13 -9.13
C ALA A 57 -15.03 -7.56 -7.92
N GLU A 58 -13.70 -7.70 -7.93
CA GLU A 58 -12.82 -7.20 -6.87
C GLU A 58 -12.79 -5.66 -6.81
N VAL A 59 -12.78 -5.00 -7.97
CA VAL A 59 -12.84 -3.53 -8.04
C VAL A 59 -14.19 -3.02 -7.55
N LYS A 60 -15.29 -3.65 -7.94
CA LYS A 60 -16.64 -3.30 -7.48
C LYS A 60 -16.77 -3.47 -5.96
N ASP A 61 -16.29 -4.58 -5.39
CA ASP A 61 -16.31 -4.78 -3.93
C ASP A 61 -15.51 -3.70 -3.20
N THR A 62 -14.34 -3.31 -3.74
CA THR A 62 -13.55 -2.19 -3.19
C THR A 62 -14.30 -0.86 -3.27
N ILE A 63 -14.96 -0.55 -4.38
CA ILE A 63 -15.76 0.67 -4.52
C ILE A 63 -16.87 0.68 -3.45
N LEU A 64 -17.64 -0.41 -3.34
CA LEU A 64 -18.72 -0.51 -2.36
C LEU A 64 -18.19 -0.41 -0.92
N HIS A 65 -17.02 -0.95 -0.63
CA HIS A 65 -16.35 -0.81 0.67
C HIS A 65 -16.12 0.65 1.03
N GLU A 66 -15.55 1.45 0.11
CA GLU A 66 -15.29 2.87 0.34
C GLU A 66 -16.59 3.71 0.38
N LEU A 67 -17.59 3.34 -0.43
CA LEU A 67 -18.92 3.94 -0.36
C LEU A 67 -19.59 3.68 0.99
N ALA A 68 -19.45 2.46 1.53
CA ALA A 68 -19.98 2.12 2.85
C ALA A 68 -19.39 3.02 3.95
N HIS A 69 -18.10 3.34 3.87
CA HIS A 69 -17.47 4.31 4.77
C HIS A 69 -18.10 5.71 4.65
N ALA A 70 -18.27 6.20 3.42
CA ALA A 70 -18.86 7.50 3.16
C ALA A 70 -20.32 7.58 3.67
N LEU A 71 -21.13 6.60 3.33
CA LEU A 71 -22.53 6.53 3.75
C LEU A 71 -22.68 6.38 5.26
N ALA A 72 -21.87 5.56 5.89
CA ALA A 72 -21.88 5.42 7.34
C ALA A 72 -21.53 6.75 8.02
N TYR A 73 -20.54 7.47 7.47
CA TYR A 73 -20.16 8.78 7.98
C TYR A 73 -21.27 9.82 7.82
N GLU A 74 -21.95 9.88 6.66
CA GLU A 74 -23.10 10.78 6.45
C GLU A 74 -24.25 10.51 7.45
N ARG A 75 -24.52 9.24 7.77
CA ARG A 75 -25.62 8.85 8.64
C ARG A 75 -25.32 8.95 10.13
N TYR A 76 -24.09 8.66 10.54
CA TYR A 76 -23.72 8.45 11.94
C TYR A 76 -22.56 9.33 12.42
N GLY A 77 -21.97 10.13 11.53
CA GLY A 77 -20.80 10.99 11.82
C GLY A 77 -19.57 10.20 12.24
N SER A 78 -18.75 10.82 13.10
CA SER A 78 -17.47 10.24 13.54
C SER A 78 -17.59 8.90 14.27
N ARG A 79 -18.75 8.57 14.83
CA ARG A 79 -19.01 7.26 15.49
C ARG A 79 -18.93 6.07 14.55
N SER A 80 -19.02 6.28 13.24
CA SER A 80 -18.94 5.23 12.21
C SER A 80 -17.56 5.05 11.61
N ILE A 81 -16.56 5.83 12.04
CA ILE A 81 -15.19 5.72 11.51
C ILE A 81 -14.61 4.35 11.84
N GLY A 82 -14.00 3.73 10.83
CA GLY A 82 -13.47 2.37 10.93
C GLY A 82 -14.47 1.30 10.47
N HIS A 83 -14.26 0.06 10.88
CA HIS A 83 -15.02 -1.11 10.42
C HIS A 83 -15.95 -1.68 11.49
N GLY A 84 -16.48 -0.81 12.33
CA GLY A 84 -17.39 -1.16 13.43
C GLY A 84 -18.79 -1.62 12.98
N ALA A 85 -19.70 -1.80 13.93
CA ALA A 85 -21.05 -2.31 13.69
C ALA A 85 -21.86 -1.43 12.71
N LEU A 86 -21.73 -0.10 12.83
CA LEU A 86 -22.44 0.86 11.97
C LEU A 86 -21.98 0.74 10.50
N TRP A 87 -20.68 0.68 10.27
CA TRP A 87 -20.12 0.46 8.94
C TRP A 87 -20.55 -0.89 8.36
N LYS A 88 -20.48 -1.99 9.16
CA LYS A 88 -20.90 -3.32 8.72
C LYS A 88 -22.39 -3.38 8.37
N LYS A 89 -23.24 -2.62 9.09
CA LYS A 89 -24.65 -2.47 8.77
C LYS A 89 -24.83 -1.87 7.38
N VAL A 90 -24.17 -0.75 7.10
CA VAL A 90 -24.23 -0.09 5.79
C VAL A 90 -23.67 -1.00 4.68
N CYS A 91 -22.59 -1.73 4.92
CA CYS A 91 -22.08 -2.69 3.93
C CYS A 91 -23.17 -3.68 3.49
N ARG A 92 -23.91 -4.29 4.43
CA ARG A 92 -24.97 -5.23 4.10
C ARG A 92 -26.11 -4.58 3.31
N GLU A 93 -26.45 -3.34 3.64
CA GLU A 93 -27.51 -2.59 2.96
C GLU A 93 -27.19 -2.31 1.49
N ILE A 94 -25.90 -2.04 1.17
CA ILE A 94 -25.48 -1.71 -0.20
C ILE A 94 -24.88 -2.90 -0.95
N GLY A 95 -24.88 -4.10 -0.37
CA GLY A 95 -24.33 -5.31 -0.98
C GLY A 95 -22.80 -5.40 -0.97
N ALA A 96 -22.12 -4.62 -0.09
CA ALA A 96 -20.68 -4.74 0.14
C ALA A 96 -20.37 -5.88 1.12
N VAL A 97 -19.18 -6.48 1.00
CA VAL A 97 -18.71 -7.49 1.96
C VAL A 97 -18.29 -6.80 3.26
N PRO A 98 -18.89 -7.12 4.43
CA PRO A 98 -18.60 -6.43 5.69
C PRO A 98 -17.31 -6.94 6.37
N LYS A 99 -16.19 -6.96 5.65
CA LYS A 99 -14.86 -7.36 6.12
C LYS A 99 -13.89 -6.19 6.06
N ALA A 100 -13.13 -5.97 7.15
CA ALA A 100 -12.18 -4.87 7.26
C ALA A 100 -10.99 -4.97 6.28
N CYS A 101 -10.60 -6.17 5.89
CA CYS A 101 -9.50 -6.42 4.96
C CYS A 101 -10.02 -7.10 3.70
N SER A 102 -9.44 -6.73 2.57
CA SER A 102 -9.66 -7.42 1.31
C SER A 102 -9.24 -8.89 1.39
N LYS A 103 -9.80 -9.69 0.51
CA LYS A 103 -9.44 -11.11 0.38
C LYS A 103 -7.94 -11.27 0.09
N THR A 104 -7.38 -12.39 0.53
CA THR A 104 -5.96 -12.75 0.35
C THR A 104 -5.52 -12.92 -1.11
N ASN A 105 -6.45 -12.98 -2.05
CA ASN A 105 -6.20 -13.31 -3.47
C ASN A 105 -6.13 -12.08 -4.39
N LEU A 106 -6.11 -10.86 -3.87
CA LEU A 106 -5.98 -9.68 -4.70
C LEU A 106 -4.57 -9.54 -5.27
N ASN A 107 -4.51 -9.27 -6.57
CA ASN A 107 -3.26 -8.92 -7.22
C ASN A 107 -2.78 -7.56 -6.71
N SER A 108 -1.66 -7.54 -6.04
CA SER A 108 -1.03 -6.32 -5.54
C SER A 108 0.13 -5.88 -6.43
N PRO A 109 0.36 -4.57 -6.56
CA PRO A 109 1.52 -4.10 -7.30
C PRO A 109 2.79 -4.66 -6.67
N LYS A 110 3.67 -5.24 -7.49
CA LYS A 110 4.96 -5.75 -7.02
C LYS A 110 5.70 -4.63 -6.29
N ASN A 111 6.10 -4.91 -5.06
CA ASN A 111 6.89 -3.98 -4.28
C ASN A 111 8.30 -3.90 -4.88
N HIS A 112 8.56 -2.87 -5.69
CA HIS A 112 9.92 -2.56 -6.13
C HIS A 112 10.69 -2.00 -4.94
N HIS A 113 11.66 -2.77 -4.47
CA HIS A 113 12.61 -2.26 -3.49
C HIS A 113 13.51 -1.21 -4.14
N LYS A 114 13.55 -0.01 -3.57
CA LYS A 114 14.38 1.09 -4.11
C LYS A 114 15.87 0.80 -3.97
N TYR A 115 16.23 0.06 -2.93
CA TYR A 115 17.61 -0.30 -2.62
C TYR A 115 17.73 -1.81 -2.61
N ILE A 116 18.60 -2.34 -3.46
CA ILE A 116 18.92 -3.76 -3.56
C ILE A 116 20.43 -3.87 -3.51
N ASP A 117 20.93 -4.77 -2.68
CA ASP A 117 22.35 -5.05 -2.57
C ASP A 117 22.58 -6.53 -2.33
N THR A 118 23.71 -7.06 -2.76
CA THR A 118 24.08 -8.47 -2.61
C THR A 118 25.42 -8.60 -1.91
N CYS A 119 25.50 -9.42 -0.89
CA CYS A 119 26.73 -9.73 -0.20
C CYS A 119 26.69 -11.17 0.35
N CYS A 120 27.79 -11.89 0.26
CA CYS A 120 27.95 -13.28 0.75
C CYS A 120 26.81 -14.23 0.26
N GLY A 121 26.41 -14.08 -1.02
CA GLY A 121 25.35 -14.90 -1.64
C GLY A 121 23.91 -14.54 -1.20
N VAL A 122 23.72 -13.51 -0.37
CA VAL A 122 22.39 -13.07 0.10
C VAL A 122 22.04 -11.72 -0.50
N THR A 123 20.80 -11.61 -1.02
CA THR A 123 20.27 -10.34 -1.55
C THR A 123 19.48 -9.61 -0.46
N TYR A 124 19.92 -8.41 -0.14
CA TYR A 124 19.31 -7.52 0.83
C TYR A 124 18.45 -6.49 0.12
N LYS A 125 17.22 -6.27 0.58
CA LYS A 125 16.23 -5.39 -0.06
C LYS A 125 15.68 -4.38 0.94
N LYS A 126 15.64 -3.10 0.57
CA LYS A 126 15.05 -2.01 1.38
C LYS A 126 14.23 -1.07 0.52
N HIS A 127 13.09 -0.62 1.03
CA HIS A 127 12.29 0.43 0.40
C HIS A 127 12.82 1.82 0.72
N ARG A 128 13.41 1.98 1.91
CA ARG A 128 13.97 3.23 2.42
C ARG A 128 15.19 2.94 3.28
N LEU A 129 16.24 3.72 3.07
CA LEU A 129 17.37 3.78 4.00
C LEU A 129 17.09 4.88 5.02
N ARG A 130 17.29 4.57 6.30
CA ARG A 130 17.18 5.59 7.36
C ARG A 130 18.41 6.48 7.34
N LYS A 131 18.22 7.79 7.44
CA LYS A 131 19.30 8.76 7.61
C LYS A 131 20.09 8.42 8.90
N ASN A 132 21.39 8.47 8.86
CA ASN A 132 22.27 8.16 9.99
C ASN A 132 22.23 6.69 10.48
N ARG A 133 21.88 5.73 9.62
CA ARG A 133 21.97 4.30 9.92
C ARG A 133 22.81 3.59 8.88
N THR A 134 23.86 2.90 9.33
CA THR A 134 24.62 1.95 8.52
C THR A 134 23.91 0.60 8.49
N TYR A 135 24.06 -0.09 7.38
CA TYR A 135 23.56 -1.46 7.21
C TYR A 135 24.74 -2.33 6.84
N SER A 136 24.98 -3.40 7.53
CA SER A 136 26.10 -4.31 7.28
C SER A 136 25.63 -5.74 7.04
N CYS A 137 26.41 -6.49 6.30
CA CYS A 137 26.21 -7.90 6.09
C CYS A 137 26.46 -8.67 7.40
N PRO A 138 25.53 -9.50 7.89
CA PRO A 138 25.73 -10.24 9.15
C PRO A 138 26.82 -11.31 9.06
N LYS A 139 27.21 -11.74 7.85
CA LYS A 139 28.29 -12.73 7.67
C LYS A 139 29.68 -12.10 7.64
N CYS A 140 29.88 -11.05 6.85
CA CYS A 140 31.21 -10.46 6.64
C CYS A 140 31.34 -9.01 7.15
N HIS A 141 30.28 -8.43 7.71
CA HIS A 141 30.19 -7.08 8.26
C HIS A 141 30.53 -5.93 7.30
N VAL A 142 30.68 -6.22 5.99
CA VAL A 142 30.86 -5.19 4.95
C VAL A 142 29.61 -4.34 4.86
N ASN A 143 29.78 -3.04 4.66
CA ASN A 143 28.65 -2.12 4.53
C ASN A 143 27.82 -2.40 3.28
N LEU A 144 26.49 -2.42 3.47
CA LEU A 144 25.50 -2.62 2.44
C LEU A 144 24.93 -1.28 1.96
N PHE A 145 24.42 -1.26 0.73
CA PHE A 145 23.82 -0.10 0.09
C PHE A 145 24.77 1.10 -0.07
N VAL A 146 26.05 0.82 -0.16
CA VAL A 146 27.13 1.76 -0.46
C VAL A 146 27.70 1.50 -1.86
N SER A 147 28.53 2.39 -2.38
CA SER A 147 29.18 2.19 -3.67
C SER A 147 30.10 0.97 -3.66
N GLU A 148 30.30 0.34 -4.82
CA GLU A 148 31.23 -0.79 -4.94
C GLU A 148 32.66 -0.40 -4.56
N LYS A 149 33.07 0.86 -4.81
CA LYS A 149 34.35 1.41 -4.36
C LYS A 149 34.46 1.34 -2.82
N GLN A 150 33.42 1.77 -2.11
CA GLN A 150 33.39 1.72 -0.65
C GLN A 150 33.45 0.28 -0.11
N LYS A 151 32.73 -0.64 -0.74
CA LYS A 151 32.76 -2.07 -0.36
C LYS A 151 34.15 -2.68 -0.52
N LYS A 152 34.89 -2.32 -1.59
CA LYS A 152 36.27 -2.76 -1.78
C LYS A 152 37.19 -2.25 -0.67
N ILE A 153 37.07 -0.99 -0.28
CA ILE A 153 37.79 -0.40 0.84
C ILE A 153 37.48 -1.14 2.15
N ASP A 154 36.19 -1.33 2.46
CA ASP A 154 35.75 -2.01 3.68
C ASP A 154 36.30 -3.46 3.78
N ARG A 155 36.32 -4.18 2.65
CA ARG A 155 36.89 -5.56 2.60
C ARG A 155 38.41 -5.55 2.81
N ALA A 156 39.12 -4.63 2.18
CA ALA A 156 40.58 -4.48 2.33
C ALA A 156 40.98 -4.12 3.76
N THR A 157 40.29 -3.13 4.34
CA THR A 157 40.52 -2.71 5.73
C THR A 157 40.29 -3.87 6.71
N LYS A 158 39.23 -4.67 6.51
CA LYS A 158 38.95 -5.81 7.35
C LYS A 158 39.98 -6.93 7.22
N ALA A 159 40.46 -7.21 6.02
CA ALA A 159 41.53 -8.18 5.81
C ALA A 159 42.81 -7.78 6.60
N LEU A 160 43.23 -6.51 6.49
CA LEU A 160 44.39 -5.98 7.24
C LEU A 160 44.20 -6.08 8.76
N VAL A 161 43.00 -5.75 9.27
CA VAL A 161 42.70 -5.88 10.70
C VAL A 161 42.81 -7.34 11.15
N ASN A 162 42.27 -8.28 10.38
CA ASN A 162 42.36 -9.70 10.73
C ASN A 162 43.84 -10.21 10.72
N GLU A 163 44.65 -9.76 9.77
CA GLU A 163 46.10 -10.10 9.74
C GLU A 163 46.83 -9.59 10.97
N ILE A 164 46.56 -8.34 11.40
CA ILE A 164 47.21 -7.73 12.58
C ILE A 164 46.84 -8.43 13.87
N PHE A 165 45.58 -8.91 14.02
CA PHE A 165 45.10 -9.51 15.25
C PHE A 165 45.14 -11.05 15.26
N SER A 166 45.58 -11.70 14.17
CA SER A 166 45.77 -13.15 14.08
C SER A 166 47.21 -13.59 14.24
N ALA A 167 48.14 -12.64 14.41
CA ALA A 167 49.56 -12.84 14.70
C ALA A 167 49.77 -12.67 16.25
#